data_97f3b52c5e74165db6a34724249c1f4e
#
_entry.id   97f3b52c5e74165db6a34724249c1f4e
#
_cell.length_a   1.000
_cell.length_b   1.000
_cell.length_c   1.000
_cell.angle_alpha   90.00
_cell.angle_beta   90.00
_cell.angle_gamma   90.00
#
_symmetry.space_group_name_H-M   'P 1'
#
loop_
_entity.id
_entity.type
_entity.pdbx_description
1 polymer ?
#
loop_
_entity_poly.entity_id
_entity_poly.type
_entity_poly.pdbx_seq_one_letter_code
_entity_poly.pdbx_strand_id
1 'polypeptide(L)'
;RCHPQKGATAPQVFCGLLTCATCNMAITAEKKIKHQKNGNTHEYIYYRCTRKHKTITCKEPPVTEPELAAQLSDILQGYALPENWATTLGEMLDEDERKAEQSASVFMANAQTRLASLQGKLQRLLDGYLDQDIDQQTYRSKQGELMSEKKSLEEQVGKLTLAGKVWVEPMRQWLKFAVSLCEIAKRGELSAIKEAF
;
A
#
# COMPACT_ATOMS: atom_id res chain seq x y z
N ARG A 1 -11.90 37.83 32.40
CA ARG A 1 -12.35 36.57 33.01
C ARG A 1 -11.78 35.44 32.18
N CYS A 2 -10.67 34.80 32.62
CA CYS A 2 -10.15 33.60 32.02
C CYS A 2 -11.15 32.47 32.27
N HIS A 3 -11.76 31.94 31.20
CA HIS A 3 -12.48 30.68 31.29
C HIS A 3 -11.45 29.54 31.49
N PRO A 4 -11.64 28.69 32.52
CA PRO A 4 -10.77 27.53 32.66
C PRO A 4 -10.89 26.69 31.42
N GLN A 5 -9.75 26.40 30.77
CA GLN A 5 -9.68 25.42 29.67
C GLN A 5 -10.10 24.08 30.28
N LYS A 6 -11.20 23.52 29.79
CA LYS A 6 -11.57 22.14 30.12
C LYS A 6 -10.38 21.27 29.71
N GLY A 7 -9.80 20.55 30.67
CA GLY A 7 -8.70 19.62 30.43
C GLY A 7 -9.01 18.77 29.20
N ALA A 8 -8.05 18.64 28.28
CA ALA A 8 -8.19 17.86 27.09
C ALA A 8 -8.41 16.39 27.51
N THR A 9 -9.65 15.94 27.51
CA THR A 9 -9.96 14.52 27.65
C THR A 9 -9.39 13.84 26.42
N ALA A 10 -8.64 12.73 26.61
CA ALA A 10 -8.10 11.96 25.51
C ALA A 10 -9.22 11.68 24.48
N PRO A 11 -8.95 11.86 23.18
CA PRO A 11 -9.97 11.66 22.16
C PRO A 11 -10.45 10.21 22.20
N GLN A 12 -11.78 10.00 22.12
CA GLN A 12 -12.36 8.65 22.04
C GLN A 12 -11.91 7.95 20.77
N VAL A 13 -11.92 6.62 20.78
CA VAL A 13 -11.25 5.78 19.78
C VAL A 13 -11.59 6.17 18.34
N PHE A 14 -12.87 6.31 17.99
CA PHE A 14 -13.31 6.58 16.62
C PHE A 14 -13.39 8.08 16.24
N CYS A 15 -12.92 8.98 17.13
CA CYS A 15 -12.83 10.39 16.76
C CYS A 15 -11.81 10.62 15.65
N GLY A 16 -12.21 11.41 14.64
CA GLY A 16 -11.36 11.74 13.49
C GLY A 16 -11.41 10.71 12.36
N LEU A 17 -12.03 9.54 12.56
CA LEU A 17 -12.20 8.51 11.53
C LEU A 17 -13.40 8.79 10.62
N LEU A 18 -14.49 9.28 11.16
CA LEU A 18 -15.78 9.32 10.50
C LEU A 18 -16.27 10.75 10.21
N THR A 19 -16.98 10.90 9.11
CA THR A 19 -17.73 12.10 8.73
C THR A 19 -19.22 11.80 8.62
N CYS A 20 -20.05 12.81 8.84
CA CYS A 20 -21.50 12.67 8.74
C CYS A 20 -21.94 12.61 7.27
N ALA A 21 -22.67 11.57 6.88
CA ALA A 21 -23.15 11.38 5.51
C ALA A 21 -24.09 12.51 5.05
N THR A 22 -24.88 13.10 5.96
CA THR A 22 -25.85 14.14 5.63
C THR A 22 -25.22 15.51 5.40
N CYS A 23 -24.22 15.92 6.19
CA CYS A 23 -23.67 17.27 6.13
C CYS A 23 -22.14 17.32 6.03
N ASN A 24 -21.48 16.19 5.89
CA ASN A 24 -20.03 16.03 5.76
C ASN A 24 -19.19 16.66 6.89
N MET A 25 -19.82 16.92 8.06
CA MET A 25 -19.12 17.43 9.22
C MET A 25 -18.52 16.28 10.03
N ALA A 26 -17.45 16.58 10.76
CA ALA A 26 -16.79 15.60 11.60
C ALA A 26 -17.73 15.01 12.65
N ILE A 27 -17.55 13.72 12.94
CA ILE A 27 -18.17 13.03 14.05
C ILE A 27 -17.31 13.25 15.30
N THR A 28 -17.97 13.56 16.42
CA THR A 28 -17.33 13.74 17.72
C THR A 28 -17.97 12.83 18.75
N ALA A 29 -17.21 12.46 19.78
CA ALA A 29 -17.70 11.64 20.88
C ALA A 29 -18.11 12.51 22.08
N GLU A 30 -19.12 12.04 22.79
CA GLU A 30 -19.60 12.61 24.04
C GLU A 30 -19.73 11.49 25.07
N LYS A 31 -19.05 11.64 26.24
CA LYS A 31 -19.14 10.71 27.34
C LYS A 31 -20.27 11.16 28.29
N LYS A 32 -21.23 10.26 28.57
CA LYS A 32 -22.31 10.49 29.52
C LYS A 32 -22.21 9.50 30.66
N ILE A 33 -22.27 10.03 31.90
CA ILE A 33 -22.26 9.23 33.10
C ILE A 33 -23.69 9.29 33.67
N LYS A 34 -24.29 8.11 33.88
CA LYS A 34 -25.61 7.98 34.54
C LYS A 34 -25.44 7.35 35.90
N HIS A 35 -25.90 8.07 36.93
CA HIS A 35 -25.99 7.55 38.29
C HIS A 35 -27.39 6.99 38.50
N GLN A 36 -27.47 5.72 38.89
CA GLN A 36 -28.74 5.07 39.22
C GLN A 36 -29.06 5.24 40.68
N LYS A 37 -30.35 5.12 41.05
CA LYS A 37 -30.82 5.23 42.43
C LYS A 37 -30.26 4.13 43.36
N ASN A 38 -29.82 3.01 42.80
CA ASN A 38 -29.17 1.89 43.49
C ASN A 38 -27.66 2.11 43.74
N GLY A 39 -27.13 3.29 43.43
CA GLY A 39 -25.70 3.62 43.60
C GLY A 39 -24.80 3.21 42.43
N ASN A 40 -25.32 2.47 41.46
CA ASN A 40 -24.54 2.07 40.28
C ASN A 40 -24.30 3.25 39.33
N THR A 41 -23.11 3.33 38.80
CA THR A 41 -22.73 4.34 37.80
C THR A 41 -22.44 3.66 36.46
N HIS A 42 -23.11 4.11 35.41
CA HIS A 42 -22.91 3.62 34.08
C HIS A 42 -22.31 4.71 33.17
N GLU A 43 -21.29 4.38 32.45
CA GLU A 43 -20.66 5.26 31.47
C GLU A 43 -21.11 4.85 30.05
N TYR A 44 -21.52 5.86 29.26
CA TYR A 44 -21.91 5.67 27.87
C TYR A 44 -21.15 6.66 27.01
N ILE A 45 -20.58 6.17 25.90
CA ILE A 45 -19.94 6.99 24.88
C ILE A 45 -20.88 7.02 23.66
N TYR A 46 -21.19 8.23 23.21
CA TYR A 46 -22.03 8.49 22.05
C TYR A 46 -21.23 9.22 20.99
N TYR A 47 -21.33 8.76 19.77
CA TYR A 47 -20.76 9.42 18.60
C TYR A 47 -21.85 10.20 17.87
N ARG A 48 -21.61 11.47 17.58
CA ARG A 48 -22.58 12.35 16.95
C ARG A 48 -21.92 13.36 16.01
N CYS A 49 -22.68 13.82 15.01
CA CYS A 49 -22.28 14.92 14.17
C CYS A 49 -22.06 16.20 14.97
N THR A 50 -21.01 16.94 14.66
CA THR A 50 -20.74 18.26 15.26
C THR A 50 -21.78 19.31 14.89
N ARG A 51 -22.58 19.09 13.82
CA ARG A 51 -23.65 19.98 13.32
C ARG A 51 -23.19 21.40 13.03
N LYS A 52 -21.92 21.58 12.63
CA LYS A 52 -21.32 22.90 12.37
C LYS A 52 -21.46 23.36 10.91
N HIS A 53 -22.22 22.65 10.09
CA HIS A 53 -22.43 23.07 8.70
C HIS A 53 -23.27 24.35 8.64
N LYS A 54 -22.86 25.32 7.81
CA LYS A 54 -23.46 26.66 7.78
C LYS A 54 -24.88 26.67 7.18
N THR A 55 -25.15 25.81 6.21
CA THR A 55 -26.40 25.81 5.43
C THR A 55 -27.25 24.57 5.65
N ILE A 56 -26.68 23.46 6.13
CA ILE A 56 -27.39 22.18 6.30
C ILE A 56 -27.65 21.95 7.79
N THR A 57 -28.93 21.89 8.16
CA THR A 57 -29.34 21.51 9.52
C THR A 57 -29.36 19.99 9.64
N CYS A 58 -28.30 19.43 10.21
CA CYS A 58 -28.19 18.00 10.42
C CYS A 58 -29.00 17.54 11.63
N LYS A 59 -29.87 16.54 11.45
CA LYS A 59 -30.74 15.94 12.48
C LYS A 59 -30.35 14.48 12.80
N GLU A 60 -29.22 14.00 12.30
CA GLU A 60 -28.78 12.62 12.54
C GLU A 60 -28.71 12.30 14.05
N PRO A 61 -29.26 11.16 14.47
CA PRO A 61 -29.22 10.74 15.85
C PRO A 61 -27.79 10.36 16.27
N PRO A 62 -27.47 10.46 17.58
CA PRO A 62 -26.21 9.92 18.09
C PRO A 62 -26.25 8.38 18.09
N VAL A 63 -25.10 7.75 17.83
CA VAL A 63 -24.88 6.30 17.86
C VAL A 63 -24.04 5.97 19.09
N THR A 64 -24.33 4.88 19.76
CA THR A 64 -23.52 4.41 20.91
C THR A 64 -22.22 3.77 20.42
N GLU A 65 -21.17 3.77 21.26
CA GLU A 65 -19.89 3.14 20.89
C GLU A 65 -20.01 1.66 20.54
N PRO A 66 -20.76 0.82 21.29
CA PRO A 66 -20.96 -0.59 20.93
C PRO A 66 -21.68 -0.78 19.59
N GLU A 67 -22.71 0.03 19.30
CA GLU A 67 -23.43 -0.02 18.02
C GLU A 67 -22.53 0.39 16.87
N LEU A 68 -21.73 1.43 17.03
CA LEU A 68 -20.78 1.86 16.02
C LEU A 68 -19.70 0.81 15.78
N ALA A 69 -19.15 0.23 16.85
CA ALA A 69 -18.18 -0.84 16.76
C ALA A 69 -18.73 -2.07 16.04
N ALA A 70 -19.98 -2.46 16.31
CA ALA A 70 -20.65 -3.55 15.63
C ALA A 70 -20.79 -3.28 14.13
N GLN A 71 -21.28 -2.10 13.74
CA GLN A 71 -21.39 -1.72 12.32
C GLN A 71 -20.04 -1.71 11.60
N LEU A 72 -19.00 -1.20 12.24
CA LEU A 72 -17.65 -1.20 11.67
C LEU A 72 -17.09 -2.64 11.56
N SER A 73 -17.34 -3.50 12.54
CA SER A 73 -16.97 -4.91 12.50
C SER A 73 -17.65 -5.66 11.35
N ASP A 74 -18.95 -5.41 11.13
CA ASP A 74 -19.69 -6.00 10.01
C ASP A 74 -19.11 -5.58 8.65
N ILE A 75 -18.72 -4.32 8.53
CA ILE A 75 -18.03 -3.82 7.34
C ILE A 75 -16.70 -4.55 7.14
N LEU A 76 -15.86 -4.65 8.19
CA LEU A 76 -14.58 -5.36 8.12
C LEU A 76 -14.76 -6.83 7.73
N GLN A 77 -15.79 -7.52 8.26
CA GLN A 77 -16.10 -8.89 7.86
C GLN A 77 -16.45 -8.99 6.36
N GLY A 78 -17.15 -8.00 5.83
CA GLY A 78 -17.48 -7.94 4.40
C GLY A 78 -16.27 -7.79 3.48
N TYR A 79 -15.19 -7.20 3.98
CA TYR A 79 -13.92 -7.03 3.25
C TYR A 79 -12.85 -8.07 3.61
N ALA A 80 -13.08 -8.86 4.65
CA ALA A 80 -12.15 -9.90 5.07
C ALA A 80 -12.01 -10.99 4.00
N LEU A 81 -10.77 -11.36 3.70
CA LEU A 81 -10.48 -12.43 2.76
C LEU A 81 -10.59 -13.80 3.47
N PRO A 82 -11.35 -14.76 2.96
CA PRO A 82 -11.37 -16.12 3.49
C PRO A 82 -9.98 -16.77 3.40
N GLU A 83 -9.62 -17.54 4.41
CA GLU A 83 -8.27 -18.13 4.54
C GLU A 83 -7.90 -19.04 3.34
N ASN A 84 -8.87 -19.80 2.83
CA ASN A 84 -8.68 -20.64 1.63
C ASN A 84 -8.32 -19.80 0.40
N TRP A 85 -8.93 -18.63 0.22
CA TRP A 85 -8.61 -17.72 -0.87
C TRP A 85 -7.24 -17.10 -0.69
N ALA A 86 -6.89 -16.73 0.54
CA ALA A 86 -5.57 -16.17 0.83
C ALA A 86 -4.45 -17.16 0.55
N THR A 87 -4.66 -18.45 0.88
CA THR A 87 -3.71 -19.52 0.56
C THR A 87 -3.54 -19.66 -0.94
N THR A 88 -4.64 -19.76 -1.70
CA THR A 88 -4.59 -19.90 -3.16
C THR A 88 -3.93 -18.70 -3.83
N LEU A 89 -4.29 -17.47 -3.40
CA LEU A 89 -3.65 -16.26 -3.93
C LEU A 89 -2.17 -16.16 -3.57
N GLY A 90 -1.80 -16.62 -2.37
CA GLY A 90 -0.40 -16.73 -1.96
C GLY A 90 0.41 -17.68 -2.86
N GLU A 91 -0.13 -18.86 -3.14
CA GLU A 91 0.49 -19.83 -4.04
C GLU A 91 0.62 -19.29 -5.48
N MET A 92 -0.40 -18.61 -5.98
CA MET A 92 -0.34 -17.95 -7.29
C MET A 92 0.74 -16.88 -7.34
N LEU A 93 0.86 -16.09 -6.27
CA LEU A 93 1.87 -15.04 -6.15
C LEU A 93 3.28 -15.62 -6.13
N ASP A 94 3.50 -16.73 -5.42
CA ASP A 94 4.78 -17.44 -5.37
C ASP A 94 5.15 -18.01 -6.74
N GLU A 95 4.18 -18.57 -7.46
CA GLU A 95 4.39 -19.09 -8.81
C GLU A 95 4.73 -17.99 -9.82
N ASP A 96 4.03 -16.85 -9.74
CA ASP A 96 4.30 -15.69 -10.62
C ASP A 96 5.68 -15.08 -10.32
N GLU A 97 6.06 -14.97 -9.04
CA GLU A 97 7.40 -14.52 -8.64
C GLU A 97 8.47 -15.46 -9.21
N ARG A 98 8.29 -16.78 -9.07
CA ARG A 98 9.20 -17.79 -9.58
C ARG A 98 9.35 -17.73 -11.10
N LYS A 99 8.25 -17.57 -11.84
CA LYS A 99 8.28 -17.40 -13.31
C LYS A 99 8.99 -16.11 -13.73
N ALA A 100 8.73 -15.02 -13.02
CA ALA A 100 9.39 -13.75 -13.29
C ALA A 100 10.91 -13.85 -13.04
N GLU A 101 11.33 -14.49 -11.95
CA GLU A 101 12.75 -14.72 -11.63
C GLU A 101 13.44 -15.59 -12.68
N GLN A 102 12.79 -16.68 -13.12
CA GLN A 102 13.31 -17.54 -14.19
C GLN A 102 13.48 -16.76 -15.49
N SER A 103 12.46 -15.99 -15.88
CA SER A 103 12.51 -15.18 -17.10
C SER A 103 13.60 -14.11 -17.04
N ALA A 104 13.74 -13.45 -15.89
CA ALA A 104 14.79 -12.47 -15.65
C ALA A 104 16.19 -13.12 -15.68
N SER A 105 16.36 -14.29 -15.09
CA SER A 105 17.63 -15.05 -15.12
C SER A 105 18.06 -15.42 -16.54
N VAL A 106 17.15 -15.96 -17.35
CA VAL A 106 17.41 -16.29 -18.76
C VAL A 106 17.77 -15.04 -19.56
N PHE A 107 17.01 -13.95 -19.37
CA PHE A 107 17.31 -12.68 -20.02
C PHE A 107 18.71 -12.16 -19.65
N MET A 108 19.04 -12.18 -18.35
CA MET A 108 20.35 -11.73 -17.86
C MET A 108 21.50 -12.51 -18.45
N ALA A 109 21.39 -13.84 -18.52
CA ALA A 109 22.41 -14.70 -19.15
C ALA A 109 22.60 -14.37 -20.63
N ASN A 110 21.50 -14.22 -21.37
CA ASN A 110 21.53 -13.82 -22.78
C ASN A 110 22.13 -12.42 -22.99
N ALA A 111 21.76 -11.47 -22.14
CA ALA A 111 22.28 -10.11 -22.19
C ALA A 111 23.78 -10.06 -21.92
N GLN A 112 24.27 -10.81 -20.93
CA GLN A 112 25.71 -10.93 -20.63
C GLN A 112 26.50 -11.49 -21.82
N THR A 113 25.98 -12.55 -22.43
CA THR A 113 26.61 -13.17 -23.66
C THR A 113 26.66 -12.14 -24.79
N ARG A 114 25.58 -11.39 -25.01
CA ARG A 114 25.53 -10.38 -26.07
C ARG A 114 26.44 -9.19 -25.76
N LEU A 115 26.52 -8.72 -24.51
CA LEU A 115 27.46 -7.67 -24.09
C LEU A 115 28.92 -8.10 -24.34
N ALA A 116 29.29 -9.33 -23.97
CA ALA A 116 30.63 -9.88 -24.24
C ALA A 116 30.94 -9.93 -25.77
N SER A 117 29.97 -10.35 -26.60
CA SER A 117 30.10 -10.34 -28.05
C SER A 117 30.30 -8.92 -28.60
N LEU A 118 29.51 -7.92 -28.08
CA LEU A 118 29.66 -6.53 -28.50
C LEU A 118 31.01 -5.94 -28.11
N GLN A 119 31.53 -6.28 -26.92
CA GLN A 119 32.88 -5.89 -26.51
C GLN A 119 33.95 -6.47 -27.42
N GLY A 120 33.82 -7.75 -27.78
CA GLY A 120 34.73 -8.38 -28.74
C GLY A 120 34.69 -7.78 -30.15
N LYS A 121 33.48 -7.31 -30.58
CA LYS A 121 33.36 -6.59 -31.88
C LYS A 121 34.00 -5.20 -31.80
N LEU A 122 33.80 -4.48 -30.71
CA LEU A 122 34.41 -3.16 -30.47
C LEU A 122 35.95 -3.28 -30.46
N GLN A 123 36.48 -4.32 -29.81
CA GLN A 123 37.93 -4.54 -29.79
C GLN A 123 38.47 -4.81 -31.24
N ARG A 124 37.86 -5.72 -31.99
CA ARG A 124 38.29 -6.00 -33.37
C ARG A 124 38.16 -4.79 -34.29
N LEU A 125 37.15 -3.94 -34.08
CA LEU A 125 36.99 -2.70 -34.82
C LEU A 125 38.12 -1.72 -34.52
N LEU A 126 38.54 -1.66 -33.24
CA LEU A 126 39.66 -0.83 -32.80
C LEU A 126 41.00 -1.34 -33.38
N ASP A 127 41.22 -2.65 -33.32
CA ASP A 127 42.42 -3.27 -33.84
C ASP A 127 42.58 -2.99 -35.36
N GLY A 128 41.50 -3.23 -36.16
CA GLY A 128 41.51 -2.93 -37.61
C GLY A 128 41.70 -1.44 -37.94
N TYR A 129 41.24 -0.52 -37.04
CA TYR A 129 41.53 0.91 -37.21
C TYR A 129 42.98 1.23 -36.91
N LEU A 130 43.57 0.65 -35.86
CA LEU A 130 44.98 0.85 -35.50
C LEU A 130 45.92 0.26 -36.56
N ASP A 131 45.55 -0.85 -37.20
CA ASP A 131 46.29 -1.49 -38.30
C ASP A 131 46.09 -0.74 -39.62
N GLN A 132 45.32 0.33 -39.68
CA GLN A 132 45.00 1.13 -40.87
C GLN A 132 44.15 0.39 -41.93
N ASP A 133 43.54 -0.74 -41.60
CA ASP A 133 42.67 -1.50 -42.49
C ASP A 133 41.30 -0.87 -42.67
N ILE A 134 40.91 0.02 -41.72
CA ILE A 134 39.60 0.66 -41.70
C ILE A 134 39.76 2.16 -41.64
N ASP A 135 39.03 2.90 -42.48
CA ASP A 135 39.04 4.36 -42.52
C ASP A 135 38.28 4.94 -41.30
N GLN A 136 38.61 6.21 -40.96
CA GLN A 136 38.09 6.90 -39.81
C GLN A 136 36.54 7.03 -39.83
N GLN A 137 35.94 7.22 -41.00
CA GLN A 137 34.50 7.43 -41.12
C GLN A 137 33.76 6.12 -40.84
N THR A 138 34.20 5.01 -41.41
CA THR A 138 33.66 3.66 -41.16
C THR A 138 33.84 3.27 -39.67
N TYR A 139 35.03 3.53 -39.09
CA TYR A 139 35.27 3.28 -37.68
C TYR A 139 34.27 4.02 -36.77
N ARG A 140 34.11 5.33 -36.96
CA ARG A 140 33.18 6.16 -36.12
C ARG A 140 31.73 5.72 -36.26
N SER A 141 31.29 5.41 -37.50
CA SER A 141 29.90 4.93 -37.73
C SER A 141 29.66 3.62 -37.02
N LYS A 142 30.54 2.63 -37.18
CA LYS A 142 30.37 1.32 -36.54
C LYS A 142 30.55 1.34 -35.02
N GLN A 143 31.47 2.15 -34.55
CA GLN A 143 31.61 2.38 -33.10
C GLN A 143 30.32 2.96 -32.49
N GLY A 144 29.72 3.97 -33.15
CA GLY A 144 28.46 4.56 -32.72
C GLY A 144 27.30 3.55 -32.62
N GLU A 145 27.16 2.72 -33.66
CA GLU A 145 26.15 1.65 -33.68
C GLU A 145 26.35 0.65 -32.54
N LEU A 146 27.56 0.12 -32.36
CA LEU A 146 27.85 -0.88 -31.32
C LEU A 146 27.73 -0.30 -29.92
N MET A 147 28.14 0.95 -29.69
CA MET A 147 27.99 1.62 -28.41
C MET A 147 26.52 1.90 -28.07
N SER A 148 25.71 2.29 -29.05
CA SER A 148 24.27 2.48 -28.87
C SER A 148 23.57 1.15 -28.52
N GLU A 149 23.90 0.06 -29.21
CA GLU A 149 23.36 -1.26 -28.87
C GLU A 149 23.76 -1.70 -27.46
N LYS A 150 25.04 -1.51 -27.10
CA LYS A 150 25.54 -1.82 -25.76
C LYS A 150 24.77 -1.05 -24.68
N LYS A 151 24.63 0.26 -24.85
CA LYS A 151 23.91 1.13 -23.93
C LYS A 151 22.44 0.71 -23.77
N SER A 152 21.75 0.46 -24.87
CA SER A 152 20.35 -0.01 -24.86
C SER A 152 20.19 -1.31 -24.05
N LEU A 153 21.11 -2.26 -24.23
CA LEU A 153 21.09 -3.53 -23.54
C LEU A 153 21.36 -3.38 -22.04
N GLU A 154 22.33 -2.53 -21.67
CA GLU A 154 22.62 -2.18 -20.26
C GLU A 154 21.42 -1.52 -19.57
N GLU A 155 20.72 -0.63 -20.26
CA GLU A 155 19.49 0.01 -19.74
C GLU A 155 18.36 -1.02 -19.54
N GLN A 156 18.19 -1.98 -20.45
CA GLN A 156 17.20 -3.06 -20.32
C GLN A 156 17.51 -3.95 -19.12
N VAL A 157 18.76 -4.32 -18.93
CA VAL A 157 19.23 -5.07 -17.76
C VAL A 157 18.94 -4.30 -16.47
N GLY A 158 19.26 -3.00 -16.41
CA GLY A 158 19.00 -2.15 -15.26
C GLY A 158 17.50 -2.05 -14.91
N LYS A 159 16.63 -1.92 -15.90
CA LYS A 159 15.18 -1.87 -15.70
C LYS A 159 14.62 -3.18 -15.12
N LEU A 160 15.07 -4.34 -15.61
CA LEU A 160 14.62 -5.64 -15.11
C LEU A 160 15.05 -5.92 -13.68
N THR A 161 16.23 -5.48 -13.30
CA THR A 161 16.74 -5.63 -11.93
C THR A 161 15.88 -4.86 -10.90
N LEU A 162 15.29 -3.73 -11.32
CA LEU A 162 14.46 -2.88 -10.47
C LEU A 162 12.98 -3.30 -10.48
N ALA A 163 12.45 -3.78 -11.61
CA ALA A 163 11.01 -3.99 -11.79
C ALA A 163 10.49 -5.31 -11.16
N GLY A 164 11.33 -6.32 -10.99
CA GLY A 164 10.87 -7.69 -10.67
C GLY A 164 10.34 -7.92 -9.27
N LYS A 165 10.59 -7.02 -8.29
CA LYS A 165 10.24 -7.24 -6.88
C LYS A 165 9.31 -6.20 -6.26
N VAL A 166 9.00 -5.13 -6.97
CA VAL A 166 8.35 -3.94 -6.36
C VAL A 166 6.91 -4.21 -5.93
N TRP A 167 6.17 -5.11 -6.59
CA TRP A 167 4.75 -5.34 -6.33
C TRP A 167 4.45 -6.57 -5.46
N VAL A 168 5.35 -7.56 -5.42
CA VAL A 168 5.15 -8.84 -4.74
C VAL A 168 5.04 -8.65 -3.23
N GLU A 169 5.99 -7.93 -2.62
CA GLU A 169 5.98 -7.71 -1.18
C GLU A 169 4.78 -6.90 -0.68
N PRO A 170 4.38 -5.78 -1.32
CA PRO A 170 3.12 -5.10 -0.99
C PRO A 170 1.90 -6.00 -1.10
N MET A 171 1.82 -6.88 -2.11
CA MET A 171 0.72 -7.81 -2.27
C MET A 171 0.69 -8.86 -1.15
N ARG A 172 1.84 -9.41 -0.73
CA ARG A 172 1.93 -10.32 0.41
C ARG A 172 1.46 -9.66 1.72
N GLN A 173 1.85 -8.42 1.94
CA GLN A 173 1.42 -7.64 3.11
C GLN A 173 -0.08 -7.39 3.07
N TRP A 174 -0.63 -7.04 1.90
CA TRP A 174 -2.05 -6.87 1.72
C TRP A 174 -2.84 -8.16 2.00
N LEU A 175 -2.38 -9.32 1.50
CA LEU A 175 -3.01 -10.61 1.78
C LEU A 175 -3.05 -10.91 3.27
N LYS A 176 -1.94 -10.74 3.98
CA LYS A 176 -1.88 -10.92 5.44
C LYS A 176 -2.86 -9.99 6.16
N PHE A 177 -2.91 -8.74 5.76
CA PHE A 177 -3.83 -7.75 6.32
C PHE A 177 -5.29 -8.14 6.05
N ALA A 178 -5.64 -8.50 4.82
CA ALA A 178 -7.00 -8.87 4.44
C ALA A 178 -7.53 -10.10 5.21
N VAL A 179 -6.68 -11.07 5.52
CA VAL A 179 -7.01 -12.20 6.39
C VAL A 179 -7.22 -11.74 7.83
N SER A 180 -6.35 -10.86 8.34
CA SER A 180 -6.44 -10.39 9.72
C SER A 180 -7.71 -9.61 10.04
N LEU A 181 -8.37 -9.01 9.03
CA LEU A 181 -9.62 -8.27 9.20
C LEU A 181 -10.72 -9.13 9.83
N CYS A 182 -10.79 -10.42 9.49
CA CYS A 182 -11.75 -11.34 10.08
C CYS A 182 -11.53 -11.52 11.59
N GLU A 183 -10.29 -11.63 12.03
CA GLU A 183 -9.96 -11.75 13.45
C GLU A 183 -10.20 -10.43 14.20
N ILE A 184 -9.81 -9.30 13.62
CA ILE A 184 -10.04 -7.96 14.18
C ILE A 184 -11.53 -7.75 14.41
N ALA A 185 -12.36 -8.06 13.42
CA ALA A 185 -13.80 -7.94 13.53
C ALA A 185 -14.39 -8.85 14.62
N LYS A 186 -13.90 -10.10 14.75
CA LYS A 186 -14.37 -11.06 15.78
C LYS A 186 -13.95 -10.65 17.19
N ARG A 187 -12.73 -10.13 17.38
CA ARG A 187 -12.24 -9.70 18.69
C ARG A 187 -12.96 -8.46 19.19
N GLY A 188 -13.42 -7.59 18.29
CA GLY A 188 -14.14 -6.37 18.64
C GLY A 188 -13.31 -5.35 19.41
N GLU A 189 -11.99 -5.42 19.32
CA GLU A 189 -11.10 -4.45 19.98
C GLU A 189 -11.15 -3.13 19.24
N LEU A 190 -11.61 -2.08 19.92
CA LEU A 190 -11.91 -0.77 19.31
C LEU A 190 -10.69 -0.12 18.65
N SER A 191 -9.51 -0.27 19.24
CA SER A 191 -8.25 0.25 18.69
C SER A 191 -7.89 -0.45 17.38
N ALA A 192 -7.97 -1.78 17.33
CA ALA A 192 -7.70 -2.58 16.15
C ALA A 192 -8.72 -2.31 15.03
N ILE A 193 -10.00 -2.15 15.36
CA ILE A 193 -11.03 -1.74 14.39
C ILE A 193 -10.68 -0.39 13.78
N LYS A 194 -10.28 0.59 14.58
CA LYS A 194 -9.89 1.92 14.08
C LYS A 194 -8.68 1.87 13.15
N GLU A 195 -7.67 1.07 13.48
CA GLU A 195 -6.45 0.95 12.68
C GLU A 195 -6.68 0.24 11.34
N ALA A 196 -7.76 -0.54 11.24
CA ALA A 196 -8.13 -1.25 10.02
C ALA A 196 -8.82 -0.35 8.97
N PHE A 197 -9.28 0.85 9.37
CA PHE A 197 -9.89 1.86 8.49
C PHE A 197 -8.92 2.99 8.18
#